data_d20480cf9aa286520017105032783c8b
#
_entry.id   d20480cf9aa286520017105032783c8b
#
_cell.length_a   1.000
_cell.length_b   1.000
_cell.length_c   1.000
_cell.angle_alpha   90.00
_cell.angle_beta   90.00
_cell.angle_gamma   90.00
#
_symmetry.space_group_name_H-M   'P 1'
#
loop_
_entity.id
_entity.type
_entity.pdbx_description
1 polymer ?
#
loop_
_entity_poly.entity_id
_entity_poly.type
_entity_poly.pdbx_seq_one_letter_code
_entity_poly.pdbx_strand_id
1 'polypeptide(L)'
;MKRLSFFLMAAALLWGAYSALAGPMDGLLSDMGLSGKGAGDDSRIAAGLKEALSVGTKNAVDAVSRTDGYFANQAIKIVVPDKIQNVANVLSKLGYREQVDAFVLSMNRAAEKAAPQAASFFVDAFQNMTFEDARKIFEGGDTSATEFFKSKTQDKLYGAFKPIVSSSMDEVGVTKTYKEMVGKYTSAVPFASVESLDLDHYVTTKALDGLFYVLGQEEKKIRTDPAARVTDLLKDVFGK
;
A
#
# COMPACT_ATOMS: atom_id res chain seq x y z
N MET A 1 -41.53 -21.17 -50.66
CA MET A 1 -42.60 -20.17 -50.73
C MET A 1 -42.24 -19.00 -49.81
N LYS A 2 -41.94 -17.83 -50.45
CA LYS A 2 -42.41 -16.50 -50.08
C LYS A 2 -42.04 -16.00 -48.69
N ARG A 3 -41.43 -14.88 -48.41
CA ARG A 3 -41.05 -13.61 -49.07
C ARG A 3 -40.12 -12.91 -48.11
N LEU A 4 -38.92 -12.46 -48.42
CA LEU A 4 -38.60 -11.13 -48.99
C LEU A 4 -39.27 -9.98 -48.23
N SER A 5 -38.52 -9.11 -47.51
CA SER A 5 -38.26 -7.75 -47.91
C SER A 5 -37.68 -6.92 -46.79
N PHE A 6 -36.52 -6.31 -47.04
CA PHE A 6 -36.22 -4.90 -46.93
C PHE A 6 -36.49 -4.18 -45.60
N PHE A 7 -35.42 -3.80 -44.89
CA PHE A 7 -35.21 -2.39 -44.49
C PHE A 7 -33.69 -2.14 -44.38
N LEU A 8 -33.16 -1.75 -45.53
CA LEU A 8 -31.94 -0.97 -45.64
C LEU A 8 -32.42 0.47 -45.73
N MET A 9 -32.11 1.33 -44.78
CA MET A 9 -31.78 2.76 -44.99
C MET A 9 -31.68 3.52 -43.67
N ALA A 10 -30.65 4.38 -43.62
CA ALA A 10 -30.55 5.53 -42.74
C ALA A 10 -29.89 5.33 -41.37
N ALA A 11 -28.55 5.18 -41.35
CA ALA A 11 -27.71 5.69 -40.24
C ALA A 11 -26.32 6.08 -40.77
N ALA A 12 -26.30 6.87 -41.85
CA ALA A 12 -25.12 7.64 -42.22
C ALA A 12 -25.54 9.10 -42.15
N LEU A 13 -25.12 9.83 -41.13
CA LEU A 13 -25.02 11.28 -40.98
C LEU A 13 -25.19 11.69 -39.52
N LEU A 14 -24.18 11.49 -38.70
CA LEU A 14 -23.91 12.27 -37.48
C LEU A 14 -22.44 12.01 -37.01
N TRP A 15 -21.51 11.98 -37.98
CA TRP A 15 -20.10 12.04 -37.68
C TRP A 15 -19.51 13.34 -38.26
N GLY A 16 -19.86 14.43 -37.66
CA GLY A 16 -19.40 15.73 -38.13
C GLY A 16 -19.88 16.84 -37.22
N ALA A 17 -19.35 16.97 -36.01
CA ALA A 17 -19.30 18.20 -35.20
C ALA A 17 -18.72 17.98 -33.79
N TYR A 18 -17.54 17.39 -33.69
CA TYR A 18 -16.76 17.45 -32.43
C TYR A 18 -15.31 17.87 -32.72
N SER A 19 -15.15 18.82 -33.62
CA SER A 19 -13.83 19.39 -33.91
C SER A 19 -13.90 20.91 -33.90
N ALA A 20 -14.38 21.53 -32.83
CA ALA A 20 -14.27 22.98 -32.67
C ALA A 20 -14.64 23.42 -31.24
N LEU A 21 -13.96 22.89 -30.20
CA LEU A 21 -13.95 23.52 -28.86
C LEU A 21 -12.61 23.31 -28.11
N ALA A 22 -11.53 23.18 -28.86
CA ALA A 22 -10.17 23.20 -28.33
C ALA A 22 -9.43 24.50 -28.69
N GLY A 23 -10.08 25.64 -28.49
CA GLY A 23 -9.44 26.91 -28.79
C GLY A 23 -10.25 28.12 -28.36
N PRO A 24 -10.30 28.41 -27.06
CA PRO A 24 -9.85 29.69 -26.53
C PRO A 24 -9.29 29.61 -25.07
N MET A 25 -9.03 28.44 -24.54
CA MET A 25 -8.47 28.38 -23.15
C MET A 25 -7.01 28.76 -23.08
N ASP A 26 -6.21 28.51 -24.12
CA ASP A 26 -4.80 28.95 -24.14
C ASP A 26 -4.67 30.50 -24.17
N GLY A 27 -5.61 31.20 -24.82
CA GLY A 27 -5.64 32.65 -24.81
C GLY A 27 -6.02 33.27 -23.46
N LEU A 28 -6.92 32.62 -22.73
CA LEU A 28 -7.36 33.09 -21.41
C LEU A 28 -6.31 32.88 -20.33
N LEU A 29 -5.54 31.79 -20.40
CA LEU A 29 -4.43 31.52 -19.49
C LEU A 29 -3.23 32.44 -19.70
N SER A 30 -2.98 32.87 -20.96
CA SER A 30 -1.95 33.85 -21.27
C SER A 30 -2.31 35.26 -20.78
N ASP A 31 -3.57 35.63 -20.80
CA ASP A 31 -4.07 36.96 -20.40
C ASP A 31 -4.14 37.11 -18.85
N MET A 32 -4.22 35.99 -18.13
CA MET A 32 -4.16 35.94 -16.67
C MET A 32 -2.73 35.87 -16.09
N GLY A 33 -1.67 36.03 -16.92
CA GLY A 33 -0.28 36.01 -16.47
C GLY A 33 0.20 34.63 -15.99
N LEU A 34 -0.54 33.54 -16.26
CA LEU A 34 -0.22 32.17 -15.87
C LEU A 34 0.53 31.40 -16.98
N SER A 35 0.95 32.08 -18.05
CA SER A 35 1.79 31.53 -19.14
C SER A 35 3.27 31.48 -18.76
N GLY A 36 3.59 31.04 -17.54
CA GLY A 36 4.95 30.65 -17.21
C GLY A 36 5.17 29.19 -17.63
N LYS A 37 6.30 28.91 -18.28
CA LYS A 37 6.78 27.54 -18.57
C LYS A 37 6.74 26.61 -17.35
N GLY A 38 6.58 27.13 -16.12
CA GLY A 38 6.50 26.38 -14.88
C GLY A 38 5.13 25.74 -14.61
N ALA A 39 4.00 26.36 -14.97
CA ALA A 39 2.68 25.85 -14.60
C ALA A 39 2.30 24.54 -15.35
N GLY A 40 2.75 24.41 -16.60
CA GLY A 40 2.57 23.18 -17.36
C GLY A 40 3.46 22.03 -16.87
N ASP A 41 4.68 22.33 -16.47
CA ASP A 41 5.62 21.33 -15.91
C ASP A 41 5.16 20.86 -14.53
N ASP A 42 4.71 21.76 -13.66
CA ASP A 42 4.21 21.40 -12.32
C ASP A 42 2.97 20.50 -12.38
N SER A 43 2.05 20.77 -13.32
CA SER A 43 0.88 19.92 -13.53
C SER A 43 1.26 18.53 -14.02
N ARG A 44 2.26 18.42 -14.92
CA ARG A 44 2.75 17.13 -15.43
C ARG A 44 3.50 16.36 -14.34
N ILE A 45 4.35 17.03 -13.55
CA ILE A 45 5.04 16.42 -12.40
C ILE A 45 4.02 15.89 -11.40
N ALA A 46 3.01 16.68 -11.04
CA ALA A 46 1.96 16.24 -10.12
C ALA A 46 1.17 15.04 -10.66
N ALA A 47 0.82 15.04 -11.94
CA ALA A 47 0.13 13.93 -12.58
C ALA A 47 1.00 12.66 -12.61
N GLY A 48 2.27 12.78 -13.03
CA GLY A 48 3.21 11.67 -13.05
C GLY A 48 3.47 11.09 -11.67
N LEU A 49 3.59 11.95 -10.66
CA LEU A 49 3.79 11.51 -9.29
C LEU A 49 2.54 10.79 -8.75
N LYS A 50 1.34 11.30 -9.00
CA LYS A 50 0.08 10.62 -8.62
C LYS A 50 -0.02 9.24 -9.28
N GLU A 51 0.36 9.13 -10.53
CA GLU A 51 0.36 7.85 -11.24
C GLU A 51 1.42 6.89 -10.66
N ALA A 52 2.63 7.38 -10.40
CA ALA A 52 3.68 6.58 -9.76
C ALA A 52 3.22 6.02 -8.42
N LEU A 53 2.58 6.87 -7.61
CA LEU A 53 2.03 6.48 -6.32
C LEU A 53 0.88 5.47 -6.44
N SER A 54 0.01 5.64 -7.44
CA SER A 54 -1.07 4.68 -7.71
C SER A 54 -0.51 3.32 -8.11
N VAL A 55 0.45 3.28 -9.03
CA VAL A 55 1.12 2.04 -9.45
C VAL A 55 1.90 1.43 -8.30
N GLY A 56 2.72 2.22 -7.60
CA GLY A 56 3.52 1.76 -6.47
C GLY A 56 2.67 1.21 -5.32
N THR A 57 1.57 1.89 -5.01
CA THR A 57 0.61 1.44 -3.98
C THR A 57 -0.05 0.12 -4.36
N LYS A 58 -0.51 0.00 -5.61
CA LYS A 58 -1.10 -1.25 -6.09
C LYS A 58 -0.10 -2.39 -5.98
N ASN A 59 1.11 -2.20 -6.47
CA ASN A 59 2.17 -3.21 -6.42
C ASN A 59 2.52 -3.59 -4.97
N ALA A 60 2.64 -2.59 -4.07
CA ALA A 60 2.95 -2.83 -2.68
C ALA A 60 1.84 -3.63 -1.98
N VAL A 61 0.58 -3.22 -2.14
CA VAL A 61 -0.57 -3.92 -1.56
C VAL A 61 -0.68 -5.34 -2.12
N ASP A 62 -0.57 -5.52 -3.43
CA ASP A 62 -0.59 -6.84 -4.07
C ASP A 62 0.55 -7.74 -3.57
N ALA A 63 1.74 -7.18 -3.36
CA ALA A 63 2.89 -7.93 -2.88
C ALA A 63 2.73 -8.42 -1.45
N VAL A 64 2.18 -7.58 -0.55
CA VAL A 64 2.07 -7.92 0.87
C VAL A 64 0.78 -8.67 1.22
N SER A 65 -0.29 -8.56 0.43
CA SER A 65 -1.58 -9.21 0.68
C SER A 65 -1.64 -10.68 0.25
N ARG A 66 -0.73 -11.10 -0.62
CA ARG A 66 -0.67 -12.52 -1.02
C ARG A 66 -0.18 -13.40 0.13
N THR A 67 -0.49 -14.70 0.05
CA THR A 67 0.10 -15.69 0.94
C THR A 67 1.62 -15.59 0.92
N ASP A 68 2.23 -15.56 2.10
CA ASP A 68 3.67 -15.37 2.31
C ASP A 68 4.21 -13.99 1.92
N GLY A 69 3.34 -13.01 1.67
CA GLY A 69 3.73 -11.64 1.37
C GLY A 69 4.50 -10.97 2.51
N TYR A 70 4.07 -11.21 3.77
CA TYR A 70 4.82 -10.85 4.96
C TYR A 70 5.73 -11.99 5.43
N PHE A 71 5.20 -13.21 5.54
CA PHE A 71 5.91 -14.32 6.18
C PHE A 71 7.22 -14.70 5.50
N ALA A 72 7.26 -14.77 4.18
CA ALA A 72 8.46 -15.10 3.41
C ALA A 72 9.39 -13.91 3.15
N ASN A 73 8.93 -12.66 3.38
CA ASN A 73 9.74 -11.47 3.16
C ASN A 73 10.49 -11.10 4.44
N GLN A 74 11.78 -11.38 4.48
CA GLN A 74 12.63 -11.17 5.66
C GLN A 74 12.68 -9.71 6.14
N ALA A 75 12.47 -8.73 5.24
CA ALA A 75 12.51 -7.31 5.59
C ALA A 75 11.28 -6.83 6.37
N ILE A 76 10.13 -7.51 6.22
CA ILE A 76 8.85 -7.10 6.81
C ILE A 76 8.17 -8.21 7.63
N LYS A 77 8.78 -9.38 7.71
CA LYS A 77 8.26 -10.50 8.49
C LYS A 77 8.01 -10.09 9.94
N ILE A 78 6.78 -10.30 10.39
CA ILE A 78 6.41 -10.07 11.79
C ILE A 78 6.94 -11.22 12.62
N VAL A 79 7.92 -10.93 13.46
CA VAL A 79 8.57 -11.90 14.35
C VAL A 79 7.97 -11.85 15.75
N VAL A 80 8.44 -12.72 16.63
CA VAL A 80 8.05 -12.72 18.06
C VAL A 80 8.39 -11.35 18.67
N PRO A 81 7.44 -10.70 19.38
CA PRO A 81 7.73 -9.45 20.10
C PRO A 81 8.87 -9.58 21.11
N ASP A 82 9.71 -8.54 21.25
CA ASP A 82 10.87 -8.54 22.14
C ASP A 82 10.53 -8.91 23.59
N LYS A 83 9.37 -8.44 24.07
CA LYS A 83 8.86 -8.71 25.43
C LYS A 83 8.69 -10.20 25.75
N ILE A 84 8.42 -11.01 24.74
CA ILE A 84 8.22 -12.47 24.90
C ILE A 84 9.27 -13.30 24.15
N GLN A 85 10.34 -12.67 23.68
CA GLN A 85 11.41 -13.38 22.97
C GLN A 85 12.07 -14.48 23.84
N ASN A 86 12.25 -14.22 25.13
CA ASN A 86 12.75 -15.22 26.06
C ASN A 86 11.81 -16.42 26.20
N VAL A 87 10.50 -16.19 26.23
CA VAL A 87 9.47 -17.26 26.25
C VAL A 87 9.64 -18.15 25.01
N ALA A 88 9.73 -17.55 23.82
CA ALA A 88 9.89 -18.26 22.56
C ALA A 88 11.21 -19.07 22.53
N ASN A 89 12.31 -18.50 23.04
CA ASN A 89 13.62 -19.17 23.10
C ASN A 89 13.62 -20.39 24.03
N VAL A 90 13.01 -20.25 25.21
CA VAL A 90 12.89 -21.36 26.17
C VAL A 90 12.02 -22.47 25.58
N LEU A 91 10.87 -22.14 25.04
CA LEU A 91 9.96 -23.10 24.41
C LEU A 91 10.62 -23.85 23.24
N SER A 92 11.36 -23.15 22.41
CA SER A 92 12.09 -23.78 21.28
C SER A 92 13.13 -24.81 21.78
N LYS A 93 13.83 -24.50 22.89
CA LYS A 93 14.79 -25.42 23.52
C LYS A 93 14.13 -26.65 24.18
N LEU A 94 12.88 -26.48 24.65
CA LEU A 94 12.08 -27.56 25.28
C LEU A 94 11.32 -28.40 24.25
N GLY A 95 11.52 -28.17 22.93
CA GLY A 95 10.88 -28.94 21.87
C GLY A 95 9.50 -28.39 21.41
N TYR A 96 9.10 -27.24 21.91
CA TYR A 96 7.84 -26.58 21.55
C TYR A 96 7.99 -25.55 20.41
N ARG A 97 8.94 -25.76 19.52
CA ARG A 97 9.21 -24.85 18.40
C ARG A 97 8.01 -24.67 17.46
N GLU A 98 7.25 -25.73 17.23
CA GLU A 98 6.05 -25.68 16.36
C GLU A 98 5.03 -24.65 16.85
N GLN A 99 4.84 -24.50 18.18
CA GLN A 99 3.91 -23.53 18.75
C GLN A 99 4.39 -22.09 18.54
N VAL A 100 5.71 -21.87 18.64
CA VAL A 100 6.32 -20.57 18.36
C VAL A 100 6.18 -20.21 16.86
N ASP A 101 6.49 -21.17 15.99
CA ASP A 101 6.38 -20.99 14.54
C ASP A 101 4.93 -20.77 14.10
N ALA A 102 3.96 -21.48 14.69
CA ALA A 102 2.53 -21.27 14.45
C ALA A 102 2.08 -19.87 14.89
N PHE A 103 2.55 -19.39 16.04
CA PHE A 103 2.25 -18.02 16.50
C PHE A 103 2.81 -16.97 15.53
N VAL A 104 4.08 -17.09 15.11
CA VAL A 104 4.70 -16.20 14.13
C VAL A 104 3.94 -16.24 12.81
N LEU A 105 3.61 -17.42 12.32
CA LEU A 105 2.84 -17.58 11.08
C LEU A 105 1.48 -16.89 11.17
N SER A 106 0.74 -17.06 12.27
CA SER A 106 -0.59 -16.49 12.44
C SER A 106 -0.58 -14.96 12.43
N MET A 107 0.41 -14.30 13.05
CA MET A 107 0.58 -12.83 12.99
C MET A 107 0.78 -12.33 11.56
N ASN A 108 1.62 -13.01 10.79
CA ASN A 108 1.86 -12.65 9.38
C ASN A 108 0.62 -12.87 8.51
N ARG A 109 -0.13 -13.95 8.71
CA ARG A 109 -1.41 -14.19 8.02
C ARG A 109 -2.45 -13.12 8.33
N ALA A 110 -2.52 -12.63 9.58
CA ALA A 110 -3.40 -11.52 9.94
C ALA A 110 -3.02 -10.23 9.19
N ALA A 111 -1.72 -9.91 9.11
CA ALA A 111 -1.24 -8.76 8.35
C ALA A 111 -1.54 -8.88 6.85
N GLU A 112 -1.27 -10.04 6.24
CA GLU A 112 -1.56 -10.34 4.83
C GLU A 112 -3.06 -10.18 4.53
N LYS A 113 -3.93 -10.64 5.42
CA LYS A 113 -5.38 -10.54 5.28
C LYS A 113 -5.89 -9.10 5.41
N ALA A 114 -5.28 -8.30 6.26
CA ALA A 114 -5.65 -6.91 6.49
C ALA A 114 -5.14 -5.97 5.38
N ALA A 115 -4.01 -6.28 4.74
CA ALA A 115 -3.31 -5.40 3.81
C ALA A 115 -4.15 -4.84 2.64
N PRO A 116 -5.10 -5.55 2.01
CA PRO A 116 -5.90 -5.01 0.91
C PRO A 116 -6.70 -3.75 1.28
N GLN A 117 -7.07 -3.59 2.53
CA GLN A 117 -7.86 -2.46 3.00
C GLN A 117 -7.09 -1.13 2.98
N ALA A 118 -5.76 -1.17 2.90
CA ALA A 118 -4.94 0.03 2.83
C ALA A 118 -5.11 0.81 1.52
N ALA A 119 -5.48 0.15 0.44
CA ALA A 119 -5.52 0.76 -0.90
C ALA A 119 -6.41 2.01 -0.96
N SER A 120 -7.60 1.99 -0.33
CA SER A 120 -8.53 3.13 -0.34
C SER A 120 -7.97 4.37 0.36
N PHE A 121 -7.25 4.19 1.47
CA PHE A 121 -6.65 5.31 2.21
C PHE A 121 -5.53 6.00 1.44
N PHE A 122 -4.78 5.26 0.65
CA PHE A 122 -3.75 5.83 -0.20
C PHE A 122 -4.36 6.63 -1.36
N VAL A 123 -5.43 6.13 -1.97
CA VAL A 123 -6.14 6.87 -3.05
C VAL A 123 -6.62 8.22 -2.54
N ASP A 124 -7.25 8.27 -1.36
CA ASP A 124 -7.71 9.53 -0.76
C ASP A 124 -6.56 10.51 -0.51
N ALA A 125 -5.41 10.02 -0.06
CA ALA A 125 -4.24 10.85 0.18
C ALA A 125 -3.67 11.44 -1.13
N PHE A 126 -3.66 10.67 -2.23
CA PHE A 126 -3.20 11.17 -3.54
C PHE A 126 -4.11 12.26 -4.11
N GLN A 127 -5.43 12.13 -3.92
CA GLN A 127 -6.39 13.12 -4.40
C GLN A 127 -6.21 14.48 -3.73
N ASN A 128 -5.84 14.49 -2.46
CA ASN A 128 -5.66 15.71 -1.66
C ASN A 128 -4.24 16.31 -1.73
N MET A 129 -3.34 15.76 -2.54
CA MET A 129 -1.97 16.26 -2.71
C MET A 129 -1.96 17.54 -3.51
N THR A 130 -1.32 18.60 -2.99
CA THR A 130 -1.14 19.90 -3.67
C THR A 130 0.00 19.84 -4.70
N PHE A 131 0.08 20.84 -5.60
CA PHE A 131 1.21 20.98 -6.53
C PHE A 131 2.53 21.21 -5.80
N GLU A 132 2.51 21.98 -4.70
CA GLU A 132 3.70 22.22 -3.89
C GLU A 132 4.20 20.93 -3.21
N ASP A 133 3.29 20.11 -2.68
CA ASP A 133 3.64 18.80 -2.15
C ASP A 133 4.25 17.91 -3.23
N ALA A 134 3.64 17.89 -4.42
CA ALA A 134 4.14 17.12 -5.55
C ALA A 134 5.56 17.52 -5.96
N ARG A 135 5.86 18.83 -6.02
CA ARG A 135 7.18 19.34 -6.34
C ARG A 135 8.20 18.94 -5.29
N LYS A 136 7.91 19.14 -3.99
CA LYS A 136 8.78 18.73 -2.89
C LYS A 136 9.10 17.24 -2.91
N ILE A 137 8.09 16.41 -3.18
CA ILE A 137 8.27 14.98 -3.30
C ILE A 137 9.13 14.62 -4.52
N PHE A 138 8.89 15.26 -5.67
CA PHE A 138 9.63 15.00 -6.89
C PHE A 138 11.12 15.34 -6.74
N GLU A 139 11.44 16.49 -6.16
CA GLU A 139 12.81 16.95 -5.91
C GLU A 139 13.50 16.22 -4.74
N GLY A 140 12.74 15.42 -3.97
CA GLY A 140 13.23 14.70 -2.81
C GLY A 140 13.95 13.39 -3.13
N GLY A 141 14.30 12.63 -2.09
CA GLY A 141 15.01 11.36 -2.19
C GLY A 141 14.14 10.20 -2.70
N ASP A 142 14.74 9.01 -2.69
CA ASP A 142 14.18 7.77 -3.26
C ASP A 142 12.82 7.34 -2.67
N THR A 143 12.48 7.80 -1.46
CA THR A 143 11.27 7.43 -0.70
C THR A 143 10.46 8.64 -0.22
N SER A 144 10.68 9.82 -0.80
CA SER A 144 10.07 11.08 -0.34
C SER A 144 8.55 11.07 -0.42
N ALA A 145 7.96 10.43 -1.41
CA ALA A 145 6.52 10.28 -1.49
C ALA A 145 5.99 9.36 -0.37
N THR A 146 6.63 8.24 -0.16
CA THR A 146 6.26 7.29 0.91
C THR A 146 6.34 7.93 2.28
N GLU A 147 7.40 8.69 2.57
CA GLU A 147 7.55 9.43 3.83
C GLU A 147 6.50 10.51 4.01
N PHE A 148 6.21 11.27 2.95
CA PHE A 148 5.13 12.26 2.95
C PHE A 148 3.78 11.60 3.28
N PHE A 149 3.43 10.52 2.59
CA PHE A 149 2.18 9.82 2.85
C PHE A 149 2.12 9.19 4.23
N LYS A 150 3.21 8.58 4.68
CA LYS A 150 3.32 8.07 6.03
C LYS A 150 2.99 9.17 7.05
N SER A 151 3.61 10.34 6.92
CA SER A 151 3.38 11.47 7.83
C SER A 151 1.94 12.00 7.83
N LYS A 152 1.23 11.92 6.70
CA LYS A 152 -0.15 12.42 6.55
C LYS A 152 -1.23 11.41 6.87
N THR A 153 -0.93 10.11 6.77
CA THR A 153 -1.95 9.06 6.79
C THR A 153 -1.76 8.04 7.92
N GLN A 154 -0.60 7.95 8.55
CA GLN A 154 -0.27 6.89 9.51
C GLN A 154 -1.31 6.73 10.61
N ASP A 155 -1.73 7.82 11.26
CA ASP A 155 -2.69 7.75 12.37
C ASP A 155 -4.08 7.30 11.91
N LYS A 156 -4.52 7.80 10.76
CA LYS A 156 -5.79 7.41 10.13
C LYS A 156 -5.76 5.94 9.70
N LEU A 157 -4.68 5.53 9.07
CA LEU A 157 -4.45 4.14 8.68
C LEU A 157 -4.40 3.24 9.90
N TYR A 158 -3.70 3.63 10.97
CA TYR A 158 -3.66 2.86 12.21
C TYR A 158 -5.06 2.65 12.80
N GLY A 159 -5.86 3.72 12.93
CA GLY A 159 -7.21 3.64 13.46
C GLY A 159 -8.13 2.74 12.62
N ALA A 160 -8.01 2.81 11.30
CA ALA A 160 -8.81 1.98 10.39
C ALA A 160 -8.29 0.53 10.30
N PHE A 161 -6.97 0.33 10.37
CA PHE A 161 -6.33 -0.98 10.25
C PHE A 161 -6.48 -1.84 11.50
N LYS A 162 -6.39 -1.24 12.70
CA LYS A 162 -6.44 -1.98 13.97
C LYS A 162 -7.64 -2.91 14.09
N PRO A 163 -8.91 -2.49 13.85
CA PRO A 163 -10.06 -3.39 13.93
C PRO A 163 -10.01 -4.51 12.87
N ILE A 164 -9.44 -4.23 11.68
CA ILE A 164 -9.32 -5.23 10.61
C ILE A 164 -8.26 -6.27 10.98
N VAL A 165 -7.11 -5.81 11.49
CA VAL A 165 -6.05 -6.69 11.99
C VAL A 165 -6.56 -7.53 13.15
N SER A 166 -7.26 -6.94 14.12
CA SER A 166 -7.86 -7.66 15.28
C SER A 166 -8.81 -8.75 14.79
N SER A 167 -9.75 -8.43 13.88
CA SER A 167 -10.64 -9.42 13.30
C SER A 167 -9.89 -10.51 12.53
N SER A 168 -8.85 -10.13 11.78
CA SER A 168 -8.03 -11.10 11.03
C SER A 168 -7.23 -12.00 11.97
N MET A 169 -6.73 -11.46 13.09
CA MET A 169 -6.02 -12.23 14.12
C MET A 169 -6.93 -13.26 14.76
N ASP A 170 -8.19 -12.90 15.06
CA ASP A 170 -9.17 -13.84 15.62
C ASP A 170 -9.49 -14.96 14.63
N GLU A 171 -9.70 -14.64 13.35
CA GLU A 171 -9.99 -15.62 12.32
C GLU A 171 -8.85 -16.62 12.06
N VAL A 172 -7.60 -16.15 12.08
CA VAL A 172 -6.42 -17.03 11.92
C VAL A 172 -5.93 -17.64 13.23
N GLY A 173 -6.55 -17.30 14.36
CA GLY A 173 -6.30 -17.90 15.66
C GLY A 173 -5.03 -17.41 16.38
N VAL A 174 -4.58 -16.16 16.16
CA VAL A 174 -3.41 -15.59 16.84
C VAL A 174 -3.53 -15.65 18.36
N THR A 175 -4.67 -15.22 18.90
CA THR A 175 -4.95 -15.26 20.33
C THR A 175 -4.88 -16.68 20.90
N LYS A 176 -5.35 -17.67 20.14
CA LYS A 176 -5.29 -19.09 20.54
C LYS A 176 -3.83 -19.57 20.57
N THR A 177 -3.08 -19.36 19.49
CA THR A 177 -1.68 -19.80 19.42
C THR A 177 -0.80 -19.11 20.47
N TYR A 178 -1.06 -17.83 20.77
CA TYR A 178 -0.40 -17.12 21.86
C TYR A 178 -0.70 -17.75 23.24
N LYS A 179 -1.97 -17.99 23.54
CA LYS A 179 -2.36 -18.65 24.83
C LYS A 179 -1.77 -20.04 24.97
N GLU A 180 -1.73 -20.82 23.88
CA GLU A 180 -1.09 -22.15 23.88
C GLU A 180 0.42 -22.04 24.15
N MET A 181 1.08 -21.10 23.49
CA MET A 181 2.51 -20.84 23.69
C MET A 181 2.82 -20.43 25.14
N VAL A 182 2.07 -19.47 25.69
CA VAL A 182 2.24 -19.00 27.08
C VAL A 182 1.91 -20.10 28.07
N GLY A 183 0.84 -20.87 27.86
CA GLY A 183 0.46 -22.00 28.71
C GLY A 183 1.54 -23.08 28.77
N LYS A 184 2.18 -23.42 27.66
CA LYS A 184 3.32 -24.33 27.63
C LYS A 184 4.52 -23.80 28.41
N TYR A 185 4.82 -22.49 28.26
CA TYR A 185 5.92 -21.87 29.00
C TYR A 185 5.68 -21.89 30.52
N THR A 186 4.52 -21.45 31.00
CA THR A 186 4.19 -21.42 32.42
C THR A 186 4.08 -22.82 33.04
N SER A 187 3.71 -23.83 32.26
CA SER A 187 3.73 -25.23 32.69
C SER A 187 5.14 -25.84 32.80
N ALA A 188 6.07 -25.39 31.94
CA ALA A 188 7.42 -25.91 31.88
C ALA A 188 8.41 -25.19 32.82
N VAL A 189 8.13 -23.93 33.15
CA VAL A 189 9.02 -23.07 33.96
C VAL A 189 8.32 -22.69 35.28
N PRO A 190 8.70 -23.24 36.43
CA PRO A 190 8.11 -22.90 37.73
C PRO A 190 8.22 -21.41 38.04
N PHE A 191 7.16 -20.81 38.57
CA PHE A 191 7.06 -19.37 38.92
C PHE A 191 7.22 -18.41 37.74
N ALA A 192 7.14 -18.90 36.50
CA ALA A 192 7.20 -18.03 35.34
C ALA A 192 5.99 -17.10 35.28
N SER A 193 6.24 -15.83 34.95
CA SER A 193 5.20 -14.87 34.60
C SER A 193 5.47 -14.32 33.19
N VAL A 194 4.43 -14.03 32.43
CA VAL A 194 4.53 -13.42 31.11
C VAL A 194 3.87 -12.06 31.17
N GLU A 195 4.60 -11.03 30.74
CA GLU A 195 4.08 -9.67 30.67
C GLU A 195 2.89 -9.59 29.71
N SER A 196 1.90 -8.80 30.06
CA SER A 196 0.75 -8.54 29.17
C SER A 196 1.22 -7.86 27.89
N LEU A 197 0.77 -8.37 26.75
CA LEU A 197 1.13 -7.90 25.42
C LEU A 197 -0.12 -7.50 24.63
N ASP A 198 -0.16 -6.25 24.17
CA ASP A 198 -1.16 -5.78 23.22
C ASP A 198 -0.75 -6.26 21.80
N LEU A 199 -1.21 -7.47 21.46
CA LEU A 199 -0.93 -8.10 20.16
C LEU A 199 -1.58 -7.32 19.02
N ASP A 200 -2.75 -6.74 19.22
CA ASP A 200 -3.45 -5.95 18.20
C ASP A 200 -2.61 -4.72 17.83
N HIS A 201 -2.11 -4.03 18.83
CA HIS A 201 -1.19 -2.91 18.62
C HIS A 201 0.09 -3.34 17.92
N TYR A 202 0.71 -4.40 18.40
CA TYR A 202 1.98 -4.89 17.85
C TYR A 202 1.83 -5.29 16.38
N VAL A 203 0.88 -6.16 16.05
CA VAL A 203 0.67 -6.64 14.68
C VAL A 203 0.22 -5.52 13.76
N THR A 204 -0.67 -4.62 14.21
CA THR A 204 -1.10 -3.46 13.42
C THR A 204 0.09 -2.56 13.07
N THR A 205 0.92 -2.22 14.05
CA THR A 205 2.10 -1.37 13.84
C THR A 205 3.07 -2.03 12.86
N LYS A 206 3.39 -3.30 13.07
CA LYS A 206 4.30 -4.04 12.18
C LYS A 206 3.74 -4.25 10.78
N ALA A 207 2.42 -4.46 10.64
CA ALA A 207 1.77 -4.56 9.34
C ALA A 207 1.89 -3.24 8.56
N LEU A 208 1.63 -2.11 9.20
CA LEU A 208 1.78 -0.80 8.57
C LEU A 208 3.23 -0.46 8.25
N ASP A 209 4.17 -0.73 9.15
CA ASP A 209 5.61 -0.52 8.89
C ASP A 209 6.07 -1.34 7.67
N GLY A 210 5.65 -2.60 7.58
CA GLY A 210 5.95 -3.48 6.45
C GLY A 210 5.35 -2.98 5.14
N LEU A 211 4.10 -2.52 5.16
CA LEU A 211 3.42 -1.96 3.99
C LEU A 211 4.14 -0.70 3.49
N PHE A 212 4.47 0.26 4.38
CA PHE A 212 5.21 1.47 4.00
C PHE A 212 6.62 1.15 3.53
N TYR A 213 7.27 0.14 4.11
CA TYR A 213 8.57 -0.30 3.63
C TYR A 213 8.49 -0.78 2.16
N VAL A 214 7.53 -1.66 1.85
CA VAL A 214 7.37 -2.17 0.47
C VAL A 214 6.95 -1.05 -0.49
N LEU A 215 6.09 -0.12 -0.06
CA LEU A 215 5.73 1.06 -0.85
C LEU A 215 6.97 1.91 -1.19
N GLY A 216 7.86 2.14 -0.22
CA GLY A 216 9.12 2.85 -0.46
C GLY A 216 10.04 2.12 -1.43
N GLN A 217 10.06 0.79 -1.41
CA GLN A 217 10.83 0.02 -2.40
C GLN A 217 10.24 0.14 -3.81
N GLU A 218 8.91 0.15 -3.94
CA GLU A 218 8.26 0.37 -5.25
C GLU A 218 8.48 1.81 -5.76
N GLU A 219 8.40 2.82 -4.90
CA GLU A 219 8.76 4.20 -5.25
C GLU A 219 10.19 4.29 -5.76
N LYS A 220 11.14 3.73 -5.01
CA LYS A 220 12.55 3.71 -5.39
C LYS A 220 12.75 3.06 -6.75
N LYS A 221 12.11 1.92 -7.03
CA LYS A 221 12.18 1.26 -8.34
C LYS A 221 11.73 2.19 -9.47
N ILE A 222 10.57 2.88 -9.31
CA ILE A 222 10.05 3.79 -10.33
C ILE A 222 11.05 4.93 -10.59
N ARG A 223 11.68 5.46 -9.53
CA ARG A 223 12.67 6.54 -9.65
C ARG A 223 13.97 6.10 -10.32
N THR A 224 14.46 4.90 -10.03
CA THR A 224 15.81 4.45 -10.41
C THR A 224 15.83 3.45 -11.55
N ASP A 225 14.78 2.66 -11.76
CA ASP A 225 14.72 1.62 -12.79
C ASP A 225 13.78 2.01 -13.95
N PRO A 226 14.32 2.26 -15.15
CA PRO A 226 13.49 2.55 -16.33
C PRO A 226 12.45 1.45 -16.65
N ALA A 227 12.72 0.18 -16.34
CA ALA A 227 11.80 -0.91 -16.59
C ALA A 227 10.56 -0.87 -15.69
N ALA A 228 10.64 -0.24 -14.52
CA ALA A 228 9.51 -0.05 -13.61
C ALA A 228 8.56 1.09 -14.05
N ARG A 229 8.95 1.91 -15.03
CA ARG A 229 8.16 3.01 -15.58
C ARG A 229 7.21 2.51 -16.66
N VAL A 230 6.15 1.83 -16.24
CA VAL A 230 5.25 1.09 -17.12
C VAL A 230 4.33 1.96 -18.00
N THR A 231 4.23 3.26 -17.72
CA THR A 231 3.42 4.21 -18.50
C THR A 231 4.29 5.28 -19.15
N ASP A 232 3.77 5.92 -20.21
CA ASP A 232 4.50 6.98 -20.89
C ASP A 232 4.66 8.21 -20.00
N LEU A 233 3.69 8.51 -19.14
CA LEU A 233 3.79 9.61 -18.18
C LEU A 233 4.90 9.38 -17.15
N LEU A 234 5.07 8.15 -16.65
CA LEU A 234 6.19 7.80 -15.76
C LEU A 234 7.55 7.93 -16.47
N LYS A 235 7.64 7.53 -17.73
CA LYS A 235 8.86 7.72 -18.54
C LYS A 235 9.18 9.19 -18.74
N ASP A 236 8.17 10.01 -19.04
CA ASP A 236 8.33 11.45 -19.26
C ASP A 236 8.79 12.20 -18.01
N VAL A 237 8.22 11.86 -16.85
CA VAL A 237 8.49 12.55 -15.58
C VAL A 237 9.78 12.07 -14.92
N PHE A 238 10.04 10.77 -14.89
CA PHE A 238 11.21 10.17 -14.22
C PHE A 238 12.31 9.71 -15.18
N GLY A 239 12.15 9.89 -16.48
CA GLY A 239 13.12 9.44 -17.50
C GLY A 239 14.23 10.43 -17.83
N LYS A 240 14.23 11.60 -17.19
CA LYS A 240 15.22 12.68 -17.44
C LYS A 240 16.48 12.47 -16.64
#